data_a31e27b99946722580057adb80efaab6
#
_entry.id   a31e27b99946722580057adb80efaab6
#
_cell.length_a   1.000
_cell.length_b   1.000
_cell.length_c   1.000
_cell.angle_alpha   90.00
_cell.angle_beta   90.00
_cell.angle_gamma   90.00
#
_symmetry.space_group_name_H-M   'P 1'
#
loop_
_entity.id
_entity.type
_entity.pdbx_description
1 polymer ?
#
loop_
_entity_poly.entity_id
_entity_poly.type
_entity_poly.pdbx_seq_one_letter_code
_entity_poly.pdbx_strand_id
1 'polypeptide(L)'
;MLVEVRCDKFVSNGKTREPIRFHAGLNAVLGDDNGSNSIGKSTFLMILDFVFGGSDYVKKCVDVQENVKEHTICFAFSFDGQTYYFSRNTVDYNNVVKCDAEYQALPDEDPLSLQQYGEFLCEHYALSAEGITWRGAIARFIRVYKRDTLDEERPLRSSKDEKTADAIKGYMRLFDRYSSVEAQIKQAAVAEDEKEAFRKSTQEYNHIRAAKNDKEKEANEARITELCLLYTSPSPRD
;
A
#
# COMPACT_ATOMS: atom_id res chain seq x y z
N MET A 1 -8.98 6.46 16.92
CA MET A 1 -7.51 6.62 16.83
C MET A 1 -6.83 5.64 17.79
N LEU A 2 -5.55 5.26 17.55
CA LEU A 2 -4.74 4.54 18.54
C LEU A 2 -4.59 5.40 19.80
N VAL A 3 -4.85 4.83 20.97
CA VAL A 3 -4.80 5.57 22.26
C VAL A 3 -3.80 5.00 23.26
N GLU A 4 -3.45 3.72 23.14
CA GLU A 4 -2.51 3.08 24.05
C GLU A 4 -1.75 1.92 23.37
N VAL A 5 -0.48 1.76 23.72
CA VAL A 5 0.33 0.56 23.43
C VAL A 5 1.11 0.18 24.68
N ARG A 6 1.10 -1.11 25.02
CA ARG A 6 1.85 -1.66 26.17
C ARG A 6 2.41 -3.04 25.87
N CYS A 7 3.45 -3.40 26.58
CA CYS A 7 4.01 -4.75 26.58
C CYS A 7 4.80 -4.98 27.87
N ASP A 8 4.66 -6.13 28.48
CA ASP A 8 5.36 -6.47 29.73
C ASP A 8 6.87 -6.56 29.53
N LYS A 9 7.32 -6.75 28.28
CA LYS A 9 8.75 -6.75 27.91
C LYS A 9 9.32 -5.35 27.64
N PHE A 10 8.52 -4.30 27.72
CA PHE A 10 9.03 -2.92 27.65
C PHE A 10 9.64 -2.53 28.98
N VAL A 11 10.90 -2.86 29.16
CA VAL A 11 11.62 -2.66 30.43
C VAL A 11 12.60 -1.51 30.30
N SER A 12 12.68 -0.67 31.32
CA SER A 12 13.69 0.37 31.49
C SER A 12 14.17 0.37 32.93
N ASN A 13 15.52 0.29 33.14
CA ASN A 13 16.12 0.24 34.46
C ASN A 13 15.54 -0.87 35.37
N GLY A 14 15.29 -2.05 34.78
CA GLY A 14 14.73 -3.21 35.49
C GLY A 14 13.24 -3.13 35.87
N LYS A 15 12.53 -2.10 35.42
CA LYS A 15 11.09 -1.95 35.66
C LYS A 15 10.35 -1.95 34.34
N THR A 16 9.19 -2.60 34.29
CA THR A 16 8.27 -2.52 33.15
C THR A 16 7.81 -1.06 32.98
N ARG A 17 7.85 -0.58 31.76
CA ARG A 17 7.39 0.78 31.44
C ARG A 17 5.89 0.89 31.56
N GLU A 18 5.43 2.08 31.96
CA GLU A 18 4.03 2.45 31.88
C GLU A 18 3.51 2.36 30.44
N PRO A 19 2.22 2.11 30.24
CA PRO A 19 1.61 2.14 28.93
C PRO A 19 1.93 3.43 28.17
N ILE A 20 2.30 3.31 26.91
CA ILE A 20 2.55 4.45 26.05
C ILE A 20 1.19 4.95 25.55
N ARG A 21 0.82 6.16 25.93
CA ARG A 21 -0.46 6.77 25.60
C ARG A 21 -0.31 7.80 24.49
N PHE A 22 -1.33 7.84 23.63
CA PHE A 22 -1.41 8.77 22.52
C PHE A 22 -2.58 9.72 22.71
N HIS A 23 -2.41 10.94 22.24
CA HIS A 23 -3.43 11.97 22.23
C HIS A 23 -3.63 12.52 20.82
N ALA A 24 -4.72 13.26 20.59
CA ALA A 24 -4.95 13.94 19.33
C ALA A 24 -3.83 14.97 19.05
N GLY A 25 -3.44 15.10 17.78
CA GLY A 25 -2.37 15.98 17.36
C GLY A 25 -0.99 15.33 17.38
N LEU A 26 0.05 16.11 17.63
CA LEU A 26 1.45 15.66 17.54
C LEU A 26 1.85 14.88 18.79
N ASN A 27 2.30 13.64 18.59
CA ASN A 27 2.93 12.81 19.61
C ASN A 27 4.43 12.67 19.25
N ALA A 28 5.32 13.16 20.11
CA ALA A 28 6.75 13.16 19.87
C ALA A 28 7.47 12.10 20.72
N VAL A 29 8.33 11.30 20.08
CA VAL A 29 9.21 10.35 20.78
C VAL A 29 10.61 10.98 20.90
N LEU A 30 10.94 11.47 22.09
CA LEU A 30 12.20 12.13 22.36
C LEU A 30 13.28 11.13 22.84
N GLY A 31 14.54 11.42 22.49
CA GLY A 31 15.69 10.79 23.11
C GLY A 31 16.02 11.45 24.45
N ASP A 32 16.88 10.84 25.23
CA ASP A 32 17.46 11.52 26.37
C ASP A 32 18.58 12.48 25.95
N ASP A 33 18.96 13.40 26.84
CA ASP A 33 19.95 14.46 26.56
C ASP A 33 21.40 13.93 26.46
N ASN A 34 21.64 12.65 26.78
CA ASN A 34 22.97 12.03 26.80
C ASN A 34 23.35 11.38 25.45
N GLY A 35 22.63 11.66 24.38
CA GLY A 35 22.94 11.18 23.03
C GLY A 35 22.78 9.67 22.85
N SER A 36 22.03 8.99 23.72
CA SER A 36 21.74 7.57 23.60
C SER A 36 20.82 7.32 22.41
N ASN A 37 21.41 7.07 21.23
CA ASN A 37 20.69 6.75 20.02
C ASN A 37 19.97 5.38 20.08
N SER A 38 20.24 4.58 21.13
CA SER A 38 19.75 3.20 21.27
C SER A 38 18.51 3.02 22.13
N ILE A 39 17.74 4.08 22.39
CA ILE A 39 16.52 3.97 23.25
C ILE A 39 15.33 3.29 22.57
N GLY A 40 15.52 2.67 21.42
CA GLY A 40 14.46 1.91 20.76
C GLY A 40 13.45 2.75 19.96
N LYS A 41 13.76 4.02 19.61
CA LYS A 41 12.85 4.87 18.81
C LYS A 41 12.44 4.21 17.50
N SER A 42 13.40 3.69 16.75
CA SER A 42 13.14 2.99 15.48
C SER A 42 12.35 1.70 15.68
N THR A 43 12.68 0.94 16.74
CA THR A 43 11.95 -0.28 17.12
C THR A 43 10.51 0.05 17.50
N PHE A 44 10.29 1.17 18.20
CA PHE A 44 8.95 1.61 18.55
C PHE A 44 8.09 1.92 17.31
N LEU A 45 8.65 2.56 16.28
CA LEU A 45 7.95 2.76 15.01
C LEU A 45 7.61 1.43 14.31
N MET A 46 8.49 0.42 14.43
CA MET A 46 8.20 -0.94 13.93
C MET A 46 7.07 -1.60 14.73
N ILE A 47 6.99 -1.36 16.04
CA ILE A 47 5.88 -1.82 16.89
C ILE A 47 4.57 -1.14 16.48
N LEU A 48 4.59 0.16 16.20
CA LEU A 48 3.40 0.84 15.68
C LEU A 48 2.94 0.25 14.34
N ASP A 49 3.86 -0.02 13.41
CA ASP A 49 3.51 -0.74 12.18
C ASP A 49 2.89 -2.12 12.47
N PHE A 50 3.43 -2.83 13.46
CA PHE A 50 2.89 -4.13 13.90
C PHE A 50 1.48 -3.99 14.47
N VAL A 51 1.21 -3.01 15.31
CA VAL A 51 -0.13 -2.67 15.83
C VAL A 51 -1.11 -2.41 14.68
N PHE A 52 -0.69 -1.75 13.63
CA PHE A 52 -1.48 -1.49 12.43
C PHE A 52 -1.47 -2.65 11.40
N GLY A 53 -1.17 -3.87 11.85
CA GLY A 53 -1.27 -5.09 11.03
C GLY A 53 -0.03 -5.41 10.18
N GLY A 54 1.10 -4.69 10.37
CA GLY A 54 2.37 -5.01 9.73
C GLY A 54 3.03 -6.26 10.31
N SER A 55 4.02 -6.80 9.61
CA SER A 55 4.79 -7.96 10.07
C SER A 55 6.30 -7.70 10.11
N ASP A 56 6.73 -6.50 9.75
CA ASP A 56 8.17 -6.19 9.66
C ASP A 56 8.85 -6.22 11.02
N TYR A 57 8.14 -5.89 12.10
CA TYR A 57 8.64 -6.01 13.46
C TYR A 57 9.13 -7.42 13.78
N VAL A 58 8.31 -8.44 13.49
CA VAL A 58 8.67 -9.84 13.75
C VAL A 58 9.60 -10.44 12.69
N LYS A 59 9.56 -9.97 11.44
CA LYS A 59 10.34 -10.53 10.33
C LYS A 59 11.74 -9.92 10.21
N LYS A 60 11.91 -8.65 10.61
CA LYS A 60 13.14 -7.89 10.33
C LYS A 60 13.90 -7.45 11.58
N CYS A 61 13.29 -7.46 12.76
CA CYS A 61 13.96 -7.13 14.02
C CYS A 61 14.50 -8.40 14.69
N VAL A 62 15.52 -9.02 14.08
CA VAL A 62 16.13 -10.27 14.57
C VAL A 62 16.69 -10.12 15.98
N ASP A 63 17.28 -8.98 16.29
CA ASP A 63 17.78 -8.61 17.61
C ASP A 63 16.70 -8.66 18.70
N VAL A 64 15.47 -8.24 18.36
CA VAL A 64 14.33 -8.33 19.27
C VAL A 64 13.89 -9.79 19.46
N GLN A 65 13.85 -10.56 18.38
CA GLN A 65 13.47 -11.99 18.45
C GLN A 65 14.46 -12.80 19.31
N GLU A 66 15.75 -12.55 19.17
CA GLU A 66 16.80 -13.24 19.91
C GLU A 66 16.85 -12.85 21.40
N ASN A 67 16.72 -11.56 21.72
CA ASN A 67 16.91 -11.04 23.06
C ASN A 67 15.61 -10.92 23.87
N VAL A 68 14.49 -10.55 23.24
CA VAL A 68 13.19 -10.38 23.91
C VAL A 68 12.35 -11.65 23.84
N LYS A 69 12.57 -12.45 22.79
CA LYS A 69 11.85 -13.70 22.51
C LYS A 69 10.35 -13.45 22.31
N GLU A 70 9.52 -14.47 22.57
CA GLU A 70 8.08 -14.36 22.50
C GLU A 70 7.53 -13.30 23.44
N HIS A 71 6.66 -12.45 22.93
CA HIS A 71 5.93 -11.47 23.71
C HIS A 71 4.64 -11.02 23.00
N THR A 72 3.77 -10.40 23.77
CA THR A 72 2.50 -9.92 23.28
C THR A 72 2.46 -8.39 23.38
N ILE A 73 2.10 -7.74 22.28
CA ILE A 73 1.81 -6.31 22.25
C ILE A 73 0.32 -6.14 22.48
N CYS A 74 -0.03 -5.42 23.54
CA CYS A 74 -1.39 -5.02 23.84
C CYS A 74 -1.61 -3.56 23.42
N PHE A 75 -2.75 -3.25 22.83
CA PHE A 75 -3.04 -1.90 22.34
C PHE A 75 -4.54 -1.61 22.31
N ALA A 76 -4.88 -0.33 22.34
CA ALA A 76 -6.26 0.11 22.31
C ALA A 76 -6.49 1.21 21.28
N PHE A 77 -7.65 1.15 20.63
CA PHE A 77 -8.17 2.19 19.75
C PHE A 77 -9.42 2.80 20.36
N SER A 78 -9.59 4.10 20.19
CA SER A 78 -10.83 4.79 20.49
C SER A 78 -11.46 5.36 19.22
N PHE A 79 -12.72 5.00 18.97
CA PHE A 79 -13.55 5.49 17.88
C PHE A 79 -14.91 5.91 18.44
N ASP A 80 -15.36 7.09 18.13
CA ASP A 80 -16.67 7.63 18.52
C ASP A 80 -17.00 7.48 20.01
N GLY A 81 -15.99 7.63 20.85
CA GLY A 81 -16.12 7.50 22.31
C GLY A 81 -16.09 6.06 22.85
N GLN A 82 -16.03 5.06 21.99
CA GLN A 82 -15.88 3.67 22.37
C GLN A 82 -14.42 3.24 22.25
N THR A 83 -13.91 2.49 23.24
CA THR A 83 -12.55 1.95 23.25
C THR A 83 -12.59 0.45 22.96
N TYR A 84 -11.72 0.03 22.04
CA TYR A 84 -11.53 -1.36 21.62
C TYR A 84 -10.13 -1.78 22.00
N TYR A 85 -10.03 -2.90 22.71
CA TYR A 85 -8.77 -3.44 23.20
C TYR A 85 -8.39 -4.67 22.43
N PHE A 86 -7.10 -4.78 22.10
CA PHE A 86 -6.55 -5.88 21.32
C PHE A 86 -5.21 -6.32 21.88
N SER A 87 -4.88 -7.57 21.60
CA SER A 87 -3.54 -8.08 21.79
C SER A 87 -3.05 -8.84 20.55
N ARG A 88 -1.75 -8.82 20.30
CA ARG A 88 -1.13 -9.50 19.18
C ARG A 88 0.21 -10.10 19.62
N ASN A 89 0.33 -11.42 19.48
CA ASN A 89 1.52 -12.16 19.85
C ASN A 89 2.57 -12.13 18.72
N THR A 90 3.86 -12.16 19.06
CA THR A 90 4.95 -12.13 18.09
C THR A 90 5.24 -13.48 17.42
N VAL A 91 4.75 -14.58 17.95
CA VAL A 91 4.82 -15.92 17.35
C VAL A 91 3.58 -16.15 16.49
N ASP A 92 2.38 -16.01 17.06
CA ASP A 92 1.13 -16.05 16.32
C ASP A 92 0.74 -14.64 15.82
N TYR A 93 1.59 -14.06 15.01
CA TYR A 93 1.42 -12.68 14.55
C TYR A 93 0.40 -12.51 13.41
N ASN A 94 -0.20 -13.59 12.92
CA ASN A 94 -1.24 -13.52 11.91
C ASN A 94 -2.64 -13.31 12.49
N ASN A 95 -2.77 -13.49 13.80
CA ASN A 95 -4.01 -13.33 14.54
C ASN A 95 -3.96 -12.13 15.49
N VAL A 96 -5.10 -11.46 15.65
CA VAL A 96 -5.32 -10.36 16.57
C VAL A 96 -6.47 -10.74 17.50
N VAL A 97 -6.20 -10.75 18.79
CA VAL A 97 -7.19 -11.14 19.80
C VAL A 97 -7.90 -9.90 20.31
N LYS A 98 -9.24 -9.95 20.36
CA LYS A 98 -10.04 -8.94 21.04
C LYS A 98 -10.00 -9.16 22.53
N CYS A 99 -9.89 -8.07 23.29
CA CYS A 99 -9.70 -8.10 24.73
C CYS A 99 -10.68 -7.18 25.44
N ASP A 100 -10.78 -7.38 26.75
CA ASP A 100 -11.40 -6.43 27.68
C ASP A 100 -10.43 -5.29 28.07
N ALA A 101 -10.85 -4.42 29.00
CA ALA A 101 -10.04 -3.27 29.45
C ALA A 101 -8.78 -3.68 30.22
N GLU A 102 -8.72 -4.88 30.76
CA GLU A 102 -7.58 -5.50 31.44
C GLU A 102 -6.66 -6.27 30.46
N TYR A 103 -6.99 -6.24 29.16
CA TYR A 103 -6.32 -7.00 28.10
C TYR A 103 -6.40 -8.52 28.24
N GLN A 104 -7.48 -9.02 28.88
CA GLN A 104 -7.80 -10.44 28.85
C GLN A 104 -8.61 -10.75 27.59
N ALA A 105 -8.31 -11.87 26.95
CA ALA A 105 -9.06 -12.31 25.77
C ALA A 105 -10.55 -12.46 26.06
N LEU A 106 -11.41 -11.97 25.19
CA LEU A 106 -12.84 -12.17 25.31
C LEU A 106 -13.20 -13.65 25.05
N PRO A 107 -13.88 -14.33 25.99
CA PRO A 107 -14.03 -15.79 25.95
C PRO A 107 -14.90 -16.29 24.79
N ASP A 108 -15.80 -15.46 24.30
CA ASP A 108 -16.79 -15.81 23.26
C ASP A 108 -16.41 -15.26 21.87
N GLU A 109 -15.21 -14.73 21.70
CA GLU A 109 -14.77 -14.16 20.43
C GLU A 109 -13.51 -14.87 19.89
N ASP A 110 -13.62 -15.36 18.66
CA ASP A 110 -12.47 -15.91 17.94
C ASP A 110 -11.45 -14.83 17.59
N PRO A 111 -10.15 -15.15 17.57
CA PRO A 111 -9.13 -14.23 17.09
C PRO A 111 -9.40 -13.80 15.65
N LEU A 112 -9.24 -12.51 15.39
CA LEU A 112 -9.36 -11.94 14.04
C LEU A 112 -8.13 -12.30 13.21
N SER A 113 -8.33 -12.78 12.00
CA SER A 113 -7.25 -12.78 11.00
C SER A 113 -6.81 -11.35 10.68
N LEU A 114 -5.59 -11.18 10.14
CA LEU A 114 -5.12 -9.83 9.72
C LEU A 114 -6.03 -9.19 8.67
N GLN A 115 -6.73 -9.98 7.87
CA GLN A 115 -7.70 -9.47 6.91
C GLN A 115 -8.92 -8.89 7.65
N GLN A 116 -9.56 -9.66 8.52
CA GLN A 116 -10.72 -9.21 9.31
C GLN A 116 -10.36 -8.00 10.19
N TYR A 117 -9.17 -8.02 10.78
CA TYR A 117 -8.67 -6.87 11.54
C TYR A 117 -8.47 -5.63 10.66
N GLY A 118 -7.96 -5.81 9.44
CA GLY A 118 -7.84 -4.73 8.46
C GLY A 118 -9.20 -4.17 8.03
N GLU A 119 -10.20 -5.04 7.84
CA GLU A 119 -11.58 -4.65 7.53
C GLU A 119 -12.20 -3.85 8.68
N PHE A 120 -12.03 -4.30 9.92
CA PHE A 120 -12.44 -3.56 11.13
C PHE A 120 -11.82 -2.15 11.17
N LEU A 121 -10.52 -2.03 10.90
CA LEU A 121 -9.86 -0.73 10.87
C LEU A 121 -10.32 0.14 9.71
N CYS A 122 -10.54 -0.43 8.51
CA CYS A 122 -11.10 0.31 7.37
C CYS A 122 -12.47 0.92 7.71
N GLU A 123 -13.35 0.15 8.33
CA GLU A 123 -14.68 0.60 8.75
C GLU A 123 -14.57 1.79 9.74
N HIS A 124 -13.79 1.63 10.80
CA HIS A 124 -13.67 2.64 11.85
C HIS A 124 -12.86 3.90 11.46
N TYR A 125 -12.03 3.80 10.42
CA TYR A 125 -11.34 4.94 9.82
C TYR A 125 -12.07 5.50 8.58
N ALA A 126 -13.29 5.01 8.29
CA ALA A 126 -14.11 5.41 7.15
C ALA A 126 -13.39 5.28 5.79
N LEU A 127 -12.60 4.24 5.61
CA LEU A 127 -11.90 3.93 4.36
C LEU A 127 -12.76 2.99 3.51
N SER A 128 -13.71 3.54 2.76
CA SER A 128 -14.71 2.80 1.99
C SER A 128 -14.47 2.75 0.48
N ALA A 129 -13.43 3.44 -0.03
CA ALA A 129 -13.19 3.51 -1.46
C ALA A 129 -12.77 2.15 -2.06
N GLU A 130 -13.29 1.83 -3.24
CA GLU A 130 -13.04 0.56 -3.93
C GLU A 130 -11.54 0.36 -4.22
N GLY A 131 -11.06 -0.86 -3.95
CA GLY A 131 -9.67 -1.23 -4.16
C GLY A 131 -8.69 -0.70 -3.12
N ILE A 132 -9.18 -0.15 -1.99
CA ILE A 132 -8.37 0.18 -0.83
C ILE A 132 -8.32 -1.03 0.11
N THR A 133 -7.12 -1.38 0.54
CA THR A 133 -6.88 -2.27 1.69
C THR A 133 -6.28 -1.46 2.82
N TRP A 134 -6.54 -1.88 4.07
CA TRP A 134 -5.97 -1.22 5.24
C TRP A 134 -4.45 -1.08 5.14
N ARG A 135 -3.76 -2.16 4.79
CA ARG A 135 -2.30 -2.13 4.66
C ARG A 135 -1.80 -1.26 3.51
N GLY A 136 -2.54 -1.19 2.42
CA GLY A 136 -2.25 -0.29 1.30
C GLY A 136 -2.41 1.18 1.68
N ALA A 137 -3.41 1.50 2.50
CA ALA A 137 -3.63 2.85 3.02
C ALA A 137 -2.54 3.25 4.02
N ILE A 138 -2.37 2.46 5.09
CA ILE A 138 -1.47 2.82 6.20
C ILE A 138 0.01 2.83 5.80
N ALA A 139 0.44 1.99 4.86
CA ALA A 139 1.81 1.95 4.36
C ALA A 139 2.26 3.29 3.73
N ARG A 140 1.33 4.13 3.32
CA ARG A 140 1.63 5.47 2.77
C ARG A 140 1.98 6.49 3.85
N PHE A 141 1.57 6.26 5.08
CA PHE A 141 1.76 7.17 6.21
C PHE A 141 2.83 6.69 7.18
N ILE A 142 3.02 5.39 7.32
CA ILE A 142 4.04 4.83 8.21
C ILE A 142 5.38 4.75 7.49
N ARG A 143 6.38 5.44 8.05
CA ARG A 143 7.78 5.37 7.62
C ARG A 143 8.55 4.54 8.63
N VAL A 144 8.89 3.30 8.26
CA VAL A 144 9.63 2.38 9.12
C VAL A 144 11.03 2.13 8.58
N TYR A 145 11.96 2.11 9.49
CA TYR A 145 13.39 2.06 9.28
C TYR A 145 13.86 0.95 8.30
N LYS A 146 13.24 -0.23 8.28
CA LYS A 146 13.71 -1.36 7.45
C LYS A 146 12.89 -1.57 6.16
N ARG A 147 12.17 -0.56 5.68
CA ARG A 147 11.37 -0.63 4.44
C ARG A 147 11.97 0.09 3.25
N ASP A 148 13.10 0.78 3.42
CA ASP A 148 13.67 1.65 2.39
C ASP A 148 12.66 2.69 1.86
N THR A 149 11.78 3.17 2.75
CA THR A 149 10.74 4.19 2.44
C THR A 149 11.12 5.58 2.92
N LEU A 150 12.37 5.78 3.34
CA LEU A 150 12.90 7.06 3.81
C LEU A 150 13.48 7.91 2.67
N ASP A 151 13.03 7.70 1.44
CA ASP A 151 13.44 8.48 0.28
C ASP A 151 12.71 9.83 0.30
N GLU A 152 13.41 10.89 0.66
CA GLU A 152 12.88 12.24 0.75
C GLU A 152 12.53 12.83 -0.62
N GLU A 153 13.20 12.38 -1.69
CA GLU A 153 12.91 12.80 -3.06
C GLU A 153 11.60 12.19 -3.59
N ARG A 154 11.14 11.10 -2.97
CA ARG A 154 9.95 10.35 -3.40
C ARG A 154 8.98 10.09 -2.25
N PRO A 155 8.48 11.13 -1.60
CA PRO A 155 7.71 11.04 -0.34
C PRO A 155 6.36 10.32 -0.49
N LEU A 156 5.85 10.18 -1.71
CA LEU A 156 4.55 9.53 -1.96
C LEU A 156 4.62 8.00 -2.03
N ARG A 157 5.82 7.42 -2.16
CA ARG A 157 5.98 5.97 -2.28
C ARG A 157 5.79 5.26 -0.96
N SER A 158 5.07 4.14 -0.99
CA SER A 158 4.90 3.23 0.16
C SER A 158 6.00 2.17 0.25
N SER A 159 6.75 1.94 -0.84
CA SER A 159 7.90 1.05 -0.92
C SER A 159 8.91 1.55 -1.96
N LYS A 160 10.14 1.04 -1.88
CA LYS A 160 11.22 1.40 -2.81
C LYS A 160 10.87 1.12 -4.27
N ASP A 161 10.20 0.00 -4.52
CA ASP A 161 9.90 -0.49 -5.86
C ASP A 161 8.58 0.06 -6.43
N GLU A 162 7.82 0.82 -5.65
CA GLU A 162 6.55 1.38 -6.11
C GLU A 162 6.79 2.46 -7.17
N LYS A 163 6.14 2.32 -8.33
CA LYS A 163 6.18 3.34 -9.39
C LYS A 163 5.42 4.59 -8.96
N THR A 164 5.91 5.76 -9.36
CA THR A 164 5.26 7.05 -9.01
C THR A 164 3.80 7.10 -9.45
N ALA A 165 3.46 6.54 -10.62
CA ALA A 165 2.09 6.47 -11.10
C ALA A 165 1.18 5.66 -10.17
N ASP A 166 1.68 4.53 -9.62
CA ASP A 166 0.90 3.69 -8.71
C ASP A 166 0.78 4.34 -7.32
N ALA A 167 1.82 5.05 -6.89
CA ALA A 167 1.75 5.88 -5.68
C ALA A 167 0.65 6.94 -5.79
N ILE A 168 0.62 7.70 -6.90
CA ILE A 168 -0.40 8.72 -7.16
C ILE A 168 -1.81 8.09 -7.20
N LYS A 169 -2.00 6.98 -7.93
CA LYS A 169 -3.28 6.25 -7.96
C LYS A 169 -3.75 5.85 -6.56
N GLY A 170 -2.82 5.37 -5.72
CA GLY A 170 -3.13 4.99 -4.35
C GLY A 170 -3.63 6.16 -3.51
N TYR A 171 -3.02 7.33 -3.61
CA TYR A 171 -3.52 8.55 -2.94
C TYR A 171 -4.85 9.01 -3.52
N MET A 172 -5.03 8.98 -4.84
CA MET A 172 -6.32 9.33 -5.46
C MET A 172 -7.46 8.44 -4.96
N ARG A 173 -7.22 7.14 -4.80
CA ARG A 173 -8.21 6.23 -4.19
C ARG A 173 -8.47 6.59 -2.73
N LEU A 174 -7.43 6.82 -1.96
CA LEU A 174 -7.54 7.17 -0.53
C LEU A 174 -8.42 8.40 -0.28
N PHE A 175 -8.37 9.39 -1.19
CA PHE A 175 -9.17 10.60 -1.11
C PHE A 175 -10.43 10.58 -2.00
N ASP A 176 -10.84 9.39 -2.47
CA ASP A 176 -12.00 9.18 -3.34
C ASP A 176 -12.00 10.06 -4.59
N ARG A 177 -10.83 10.20 -5.22
CA ARG A 177 -10.64 10.97 -6.46
C ARG A 177 -10.29 10.10 -7.67
N TYR A 178 -10.13 8.80 -7.48
CA TYR A 178 -9.70 7.91 -8.54
C TYR A 178 -10.78 7.69 -9.59
N SER A 179 -12.04 7.60 -9.19
CA SER A 179 -13.18 7.39 -10.09
C SER A 179 -13.27 8.45 -11.19
N SER A 180 -12.90 9.70 -10.89
CA SER A 180 -12.95 10.81 -11.85
C SER A 180 -11.94 10.70 -13.00
N VAL A 181 -10.90 9.90 -12.87
CA VAL A 181 -9.86 9.73 -13.89
C VAL A 181 -9.67 8.28 -14.36
N GLU A 182 -10.41 7.35 -13.77
CA GLU A 182 -10.27 5.92 -14.08
C GLU A 182 -10.58 5.61 -15.55
N ALA A 183 -11.60 6.24 -16.11
CA ALA A 183 -11.98 6.06 -17.50
C ALA A 183 -10.86 6.51 -18.45
N GLN A 184 -10.24 7.66 -18.19
CA GLN A 184 -9.14 8.19 -18.98
C GLN A 184 -7.89 7.33 -18.86
N ILE A 185 -7.61 6.80 -17.68
CA ILE A 185 -6.47 5.87 -17.47
C ILE A 185 -6.68 4.58 -18.26
N LYS A 186 -7.91 4.02 -18.25
CA LYS A 186 -8.25 2.83 -19.05
C LYS A 186 -8.11 3.11 -20.54
N GLN A 187 -8.62 4.24 -21.03
CA GLN A 187 -8.49 4.63 -22.44
C GLN A 187 -7.01 4.81 -22.85
N ALA A 188 -6.22 5.44 -22.03
CA ALA A 188 -4.79 5.61 -22.28
C ALA A 188 -4.04 4.27 -22.34
N ALA A 189 -4.41 3.31 -21.48
CA ALA A 189 -3.83 1.97 -21.52
C ALA A 189 -4.18 1.23 -22.82
N VAL A 190 -5.45 1.25 -23.24
CA VAL A 190 -5.89 0.65 -24.50
C VAL A 190 -5.16 1.28 -25.69
N ALA A 191 -5.05 2.60 -25.73
CA ALA A 191 -4.36 3.29 -26.81
C ALA A 191 -2.83 2.94 -26.86
N GLU A 192 -2.19 2.75 -25.72
CA GLU A 192 -0.78 2.33 -25.68
C GLU A 192 -0.60 0.87 -26.16
N ASP A 193 -1.53 -0.02 -25.76
CA ASP A 193 -1.56 -1.41 -26.23
C ASP A 193 -1.76 -1.50 -27.77
N GLU A 194 -2.68 -0.71 -28.31
CA GLU A 194 -2.91 -0.61 -29.75
C GLU A 194 -1.68 -0.08 -30.48
N LYS A 195 -1.06 0.96 -29.96
CA LYS A 195 0.19 1.51 -30.49
C LYS A 195 1.32 0.48 -30.47
N GLU A 196 1.45 -0.28 -29.41
CA GLU A 196 2.47 -1.33 -29.32
C GLU A 196 2.21 -2.49 -30.29
N ALA A 197 0.94 -2.92 -30.43
CA ALA A 197 0.53 -3.92 -31.39
C ALA A 197 0.83 -3.47 -32.82
N PHE A 198 0.50 -2.22 -33.15
CA PHE A 198 0.82 -1.63 -34.46
C PHE A 198 2.34 -1.58 -34.71
N ARG A 199 3.12 -1.19 -33.72
CA ARG A 199 4.59 -1.16 -33.82
C ARG A 199 5.18 -2.55 -34.05
N LYS A 200 4.68 -3.58 -33.37
CA LYS A 200 5.08 -4.98 -33.59
C LYS A 200 4.74 -5.44 -35.01
N SER A 201 3.51 -5.19 -35.47
CA SER A 201 3.09 -5.52 -36.82
C SER A 201 3.96 -4.84 -37.88
N THR A 202 4.32 -3.57 -37.68
CA THR A 202 5.18 -2.82 -38.61
C THR A 202 6.61 -3.34 -38.63
N GLN A 203 7.11 -3.89 -37.52
CA GLN A 203 8.44 -4.51 -37.43
C GLN A 203 8.46 -5.92 -38.06
N GLU A 204 7.41 -6.70 -37.86
CA GLU A 204 7.28 -8.08 -38.33
C GLU A 204 6.94 -8.13 -39.82
N TYR A 205 6.14 -7.18 -40.31
CA TYR A 205 5.76 -7.06 -41.72
C TYR A 205 6.35 -5.78 -42.34
N ASN A 206 7.57 -5.86 -42.87
CA ASN A 206 8.33 -4.74 -43.46
C ASN A 206 7.59 -3.95 -44.56
N HIS A 207 6.43 -4.45 -45.05
CA HIS A 207 5.62 -3.79 -46.06
C HIS A 207 4.50 -2.89 -45.49
N ILE A 208 4.22 -2.97 -44.18
CA ILE A 208 3.30 -2.06 -43.52
C ILE A 208 4.10 -0.86 -43.05
N ARG A 209 4.05 0.23 -43.80
CA ARG A 209 4.66 1.51 -43.41
C ARG A 209 3.59 2.53 -43.12
N ALA A 210 3.65 3.12 -41.92
CA ALA A 210 2.82 4.28 -41.64
C ALA A 210 3.23 5.47 -42.54
N ALA A 211 2.26 6.21 -43.04
CA ALA A 211 2.53 7.44 -43.75
C ALA A 211 3.24 8.45 -42.82
N LYS A 212 4.33 9.05 -43.32
CA LYS A 212 5.15 9.99 -42.53
C LYS A 212 4.57 11.41 -42.48
N ASN A 213 3.69 11.73 -43.41
CA ASN A 213 3.03 13.04 -43.54
C ASN A 213 1.71 12.90 -44.31
N ASP A 214 0.89 13.95 -44.30
CA ASP A 214 -0.42 13.97 -44.95
C ASP A 214 -0.35 13.68 -46.45
N LYS A 215 0.70 14.14 -47.12
CA LYS A 215 0.93 13.92 -48.55
C LYS A 215 1.17 12.45 -48.90
N GLU A 216 1.87 11.74 -48.04
CA GLU A 216 2.13 10.30 -48.17
C GLU A 216 0.87 9.48 -47.83
N LYS A 217 0.03 9.97 -46.92
CA LYS A 217 -1.27 9.43 -46.57
C LYS A 217 -2.23 9.50 -47.76
N GLU A 218 -2.39 10.68 -48.36
CA GLU A 218 -3.21 10.89 -49.56
C GLU A 218 -2.74 10.01 -50.75
N ALA A 219 -1.44 9.90 -50.95
CA ALA A 219 -0.89 9.02 -52.01
C ALA A 219 -1.18 7.55 -51.74
N ASN A 220 -1.15 7.10 -50.47
CA ASN A 220 -1.50 5.73 -50.12
C ASN A 220 -2.99 5.45 -50.29
N GLU A 221 -3.86 6.39 -49.92
CA GLU A 221 -5.30 6.29 -50.07
C GLU A 221 -5.71 6.24 -51.56
N ALA A 222 -5.07 7.05 -52.41
CA ALA A 222 -5.27 7.01 -53.85
C ALA A 222 -4.84 5.65 -54.44
N ARG A 223 -3.72 5.10 -53.98
CA ARG A 223 -3.24 3.78 -54.43
C ARG A 223 -4.10 2.63 -53.99
N ILE A 224 -4.65 2.68 -52.77
CA ILE A 224 -5.63 1.71 -52.29
C ILE A 224 -6.90 1.73 -53.18
N THR A 225 -7.39 2.91 -53.53
CA THR A 225 -8.56 3.09 -54.40
C THR A 225 -8.28 2.50 -55.80
N GLU A 226 -7.13 2.77 -56.39
CA GLU A 226 -6.69 2.22 -57.67
C GLU A 226 -6.61 0.67 -57.65
N LEU A 227 -6.01 0.11 -56.60
CA LEU A 227 -5.90 -1.34 -56.44
C LEU A 227 -7.26 -2.00 -56.23
N CYS A 228 -8.18 -1.38 -55.48
CA CYS A 228 -9.54 -1.88 -55.33
C CYS A 228 -10.30 -1.89 -56.67
N LEU A 229 -10.15 -0.86 -57.51
CA LEU A 229 -10.75 -0.82 -58.82
C LEU A 229 -10.18 -1.91 -59.74
N LEU A 230 -8.90 -2.19 -59.71
CA LEU A 230 -8.27 -3.26 -60.48
C LEU A 230 -8.76 -4.66 -60.05
N TYR A 231 -8.97 -4.87 -58.75
CA TYR A 231 -9.45 -6.15 -58.22
C TYR A 231 -10.96 -6.38 -58.43
N THR A 232 -11.74 -5.31 -58.59
CA THR A 232 -13.19 -5.38 -58.80
C THR A 232 -13.60 -5.24 -60.29
N SER A 233 -12.66 -4.99 -61.19
CA SER A 233 -12.94 -4.97 -62.61
C SER A 233 -13.14 -6.41 -63.12
N PRO A 234 -14.18 -6.69 -63.90
CA PRO A 234 -14.42 -8.02 -64.50
C PRO A 234 -13.23 -8.42 -65.34
N SER A 235 -12.81 -9.71 -65.22
CA SER A 235 -11.72 -10.28 -65.98
C SER A 235 -12.00 -10.17 -67.49
N PRO A 236 -11.01 -9.78 -68.31
CA PRO A 236 -11.22 -9.72 -69.78
C PRO A 236 -11.39 -11.10 -70.42
N ARG A 237 -11.70 -12.14 -69.69
CA ARG A 237 -11.79 -13.54 -70.17
C ARG A 237 -13.20 -14.16 -70.00
N ASP A 238 -14.22 -13.37 -69.80
CA ASP A 238 -15.62 -13.85 -69.90
C ASP A 238 -16.29 -13.32 -71.14
#